data_ae8003a283463f10aa1115b074ad90a9
#
_entry.id   ae8003a283463f10aa1115b074ad90a9
#
_cell.length_a   1.000
_cell.length_b   1.000
_cell.length_c   1.000
_cell.angle_alpha   90.00
_cell.angle_beta   90.00
_cell.angle_gamma   90.00
#
_symmetry.space_group_name_H-M   'P 1'
#
loop_
_entity.id
_entity.type
_entity.pdbx_description
1 polymer ?
#
loop_
_entity_poly.entity_id
_entity_poly.type
_entity_poly.pdbx_seq_one_letter_code
_entity_poly.pdbx_strand_id
1 'polypeptide(L)'
;MTRDNNKHKRNTFLLFLTFSIFGFAMVFWSFFFEIDIVSNADGQIIPQGEVKTVQHLEGGIIDQILVKESEIVKKDQPLIVLAATASEVEVDEVQVQIDSQVIKSIRLEAEINSFDIPIFPDNLVNERSALVNKSMELFISRQNAFEGDLKELEAVIVQHQTSLDILIRQVEMSEELLEQKVINEYAYLNVLKELNTAKGKLEESVEKKENVRNDFVQNARNELQVAQRDLSELNETIKALKDNLNRTSINAPVDGI
;
A
#
# COMPACT_ATOMS: atom_id res chain seq x y z
N MET A 1 -126.86 -39.16 12.31
CA MET A 1 -125.74 -38.42 12.85
C MET A 1 -124.45 -39.22 12.86
N THR A 2 -123.99 -39.77 11.76
CA THR A 2 -122.78 -40.72 11.65
C THR A 2 -121.98 -40.63 10.36
N ARG A 3 -122.11 -39.49 9.63
CA ARG A 3 -121.40 -39.41 8.33
C ARG A 3 -120.19 -38.39 8.29
N ASP A 4 -119.99 -37.58 9.36
CA ASP A 4 -118.88 -36.57 9.36
C ASP A 4 -117.54 -36.99 10.05
N ASN A 5 -117.57 -37.98 10.90
CA ASN A 5 -116.42 -38.45 11.66
C ASN A 5 -115.37 -39.20 10.79
N ASN A 6 -115.79 -39.78 9.65
CA ASN A 6 -114.88 -40.52 8.73
C ASN A 6 -114.09 -39.57 7.80
N LYS A 7 -114.65 -38.38 7.49
CA LYS A 7 -113.89 -37.44 6.67
C LYS A 7 -112.71 -36.77 7.45
N HIS A 8 -112.99 -36.45 8.74
CA HIS A 8 -111.91 -35.89 9.58
C HIS A 8 -110.73 -36.89 9.82
N LYS A 9 -111.07 -38.16 10.09
CA LYS A 9 -110.03 -39.19 10.23
C LYS A 9 -109.23 -39.40 8.96
N ARG A 10 -109.89 -39.35 7.81
CA ARG A 10 -109.18 -39.50 6.49
C ARG A 10 -108.31 -38.26 6.15
N ASN A 11 -108.79 -37.10 6.48
CA ASN A 11 -107.99 -35.92 6.28
C ASN A 11 -106.76 -35.77 7.23
N THR A 12 -106.94 -36.21 8.51
CA THR A 12 -105.84 -36.29 9.47
C THR A 12 -104.80 -37.37 9.06
N PHE A 13 -105.29 -38.47 8.56
CA PHE A 13 -104.42 -39.57 8.04
C PHE A 13 -103.64 -39.08 6.78
N LEU A 14 -104.33 -38.38 5.88
CA LEU A 14 -103.66 -37.77 4.71
C LEU A 14 -102.59 -36.73 5.07
N LEU A 15 -102.93 -35.92 6.08
CA LEU A 15 -101.94 -34.93 6.61
C LEU A 15 -100.71 -35.65 7.24
N PHE A 16 -100.90 -36.67 8.01
CA PHE A 16 -99.81 -37.44 8.58
C PHE A 16 -98.96 -38.09 7.48
N LEU A 17 -99.65 -38.65 6.44
CA LEU A 17 -98.95 -39.29 5.32
C LEU A 17 -98.13 -38.32 4.51
N THR A 18 -98.63 -37.09 4.25
CA THR A 18 -97.92 -36.06 3.53
C THR A 18 -96.72 -35.57 4.34
N PHE A 19 -96.85 -35.36 5.66
CA PHE A 19 -95.74 -35.05 6.52
C PHE A 19 -94.65 -36.10 6.61
N SER A 20 -95.11 -37.40 6.64
CA SER A 20 -94.18 -38.49 6.65
C SER A 20 -93.38 -38.62 5.35
N ILE A 21 -94.08 -38.46 4.19
CA ILE A 21 -93.43 -38.49 2.86
C ILE A 21 -92.45 -37.30 2.76
N PHE A 22 -92.79 -36.11 3.26
CA PHE A 22 -91.91 -34.93 3.24
C PHE A 22 -90.70 -35.16 4.14
N GLY A 23 -90.88 -35.72 5.32
CA GLY A 23 -89.81 -36.08 6.24
C GLY A 23 -88.83 -37.08 5.61
N PHE A 24 -89.39 -38.10 4.95
CA PHE A 24 -88.57 -39.13 4.24
C PHE A 24 -87.83 -38.48 3.05
N ALA A 25 -88.48 -37.60 2.30
CA ALA A 25 -87.84 -36.90 1.19
C ALA A 25 -86.70 -36.00 1.65
N MET A 26 -86.84 -35.37 2.81
CA MET A 26 -85.81 -34.49 3.40
C MET A 26 -84.62 -35.31 3.89
N VAL A 27 -84.87 -36.48 4.52
CA VAL A 27 -83.78 -37.37 4.96
C VAL A 27 -83.04 -37.94 3.74
N PHE A 28 -83.85 -38.35 2.71
CA PHE A 28 -83.27 -38.88 1.46
C PHE A 28 -82.43 -37.79 0.76
N TRP A 29 -82.87 -36.57 0.70
CA TRP A 29 -82.11 -35.44 0.14
C TRP A 29 -80.84 -35.23 0.93
N SER A 30 -80.85 -35.24 2.26
CA SER A 30 -79.66 -35.07 3.10
C SER A 30 -78.57 -36.13 2.85
N PHE A 31 -79.00 -37.36 2.41
CA PHE A 31 -78.05 -38.40 2.11
C PHE A 31 -77.37 -38.29 0.73
N PHE A 32 -78.01 -37.60 -0.22
CA PHE A 32 -77.48 -37.47 -1.57
C PHE A 32 -76.83 -36.16 -1.90
N PHE A 33 -76.99 -35.15 -1.05
CA PHE A 33 -76.37 -33.85 -1.27
C PHE A 33 -75.05 -33.74 -0.46
N GLU A 34 -73.93 -33.74 -1.21
CA GLU A 34 -72.59 -33.45 -0.65
C GLU A 34 -72.51 -31.96 -0.41
N ILE A 35 -72.06 -31.57 0.79
CA ILE A 35 -71.78 -30.20 1.14
C ILE A 35 -70.29 -29.97 0.92
N ASP A 36 -69.92 -29.13 -0.02
CA ASP A 36 -68.53 -28.76 -0.23
C ASP A 36 -68.01 -28.01 1.01
N ILE A 37 -67.02 -28.61 1.64
CA ILE A 37 -66.24 -27.92 2.73
C ILE A 37 -65.18 -27.10 2.07
N VAL A 38 -65.36 -25.82 1.92
CA VAL A 38 -64.38 -24.86 1.42
C VAL A 38 -63.57 -24.36 2.62
N SER A 39 -62.28 -24.67 2.64
CA SER A 39 -61.32 -24.08 3.59
C SER A 39 -60.57 -22.96 2.88
N ASN A 40 -60.82 -21.72 3.29
CA ASN A 40 -60.05 -20.60 2.85
C ASN A 40 -58.85 -20.44 3.79
N ALA A 41 -57.64 -20.50 3.22
CA ALA A 41 -56.43 -20.22 3.93
C ALA A 41 -55.72 -19.01 3.25
N ASP A 42 -55.40 -18.00 4.02
CA ASP A 42 -54.55 -16.93 3.57
C ASP A 42 -53.11 -17.40 3.58
N GLY A 43 -52.45 -17.43 2.42
CA GLY A 43 -51.04 -17.82 2.26
C GLY A 43 -50.21 -16.60 1.80
N GLN A 44 -49.10 -16.37 2.45
CA GLN A 44 -48.09 -15.40 2.01
C GLN A 44 -46.90 -16.17 1.43
N ILE A 45 -46.48 -15.80 0.21
CA ILE A 45 -45.23 -16.31 -0.38
C ILE A 45 -44.05 -15.62 0.32
N ILE A 46 -43.29 -16.40 1.09
CA ILE A 46 -42.07 -15.93 1.72
C ILE A 46 -40.89 -16.41 0.88
N PRO A 47 -39.95 -15.55 0.47
CA PRO A 47 -38.75 -15.99 -0.22
C PRO A 47 -37.96 -16.96 0.64
N GLN A 48 -37.44 -18.03 0.04
CA GLN A 48 -36.75 -19.12 0.74
C GLN A 48 -35.33 -18.76 1.20
N GLY A 49 -34.82 -17.55 0.85
CA GLY A 49 -33.52 -17.03 1.20
C GLY A 49 -33.58 -15.90 2.21
N GLU A 50 -32.47 -15.70 2.92
CA GLU A 50 -32.28 -14.53 3.78
C GLU A 50 -31.96 -13.30 2.92
N VAL A 51 -32.57 -12.19 3.23
CA VAL A 51 -32.20 -10.91 2.64
C VAL A 51 -30.79 -10.55 3.11
N LYS A 52 -29.85 -10.44 2.18
CA LYS A 52 -28.48 -10.03 2.45
C LYS A 52 -28.36 -8.53 2.17
N THR A 53 -28.03 -7.76 3.20
CA THR A 53 -27.77 -6.34 3.06
C THR A 53 -26.32 -6.15 2.61
N VAL A 54 -26.12 -5.52 1.47
CA VAL A 54 -24.79 -5.11 0.98
C VAL A 54 -24.57 -3.66 1.40
N GLN A 55 -23.51 -3.42 2.15
CA GLN A 55 -23.17 -2.10 2.68
C GLN A 55 -21.71 -1.78 2.40
N HIS A 56 -21.44 -0.57 1.92
CA HIS A 56 -20.08 -0.05 1.79
C HIS A 56 -19.57 0.46 3.14
N LEU A 57 -18.29 0.20 3.44
CA LEU A 57 -17.68 0.54 4.74
C LEU A 57 -17.53 2.06 4.92
N GLU A 58 -17.10 2.76 3.88
CA GLU A 58 -16.74 4.18 3.91
C GLU A 58 -17.83 5.08 3.28
N GLY A 59 -18.75 4.50 2.51
CA GLY A 59 -19.69 5.25 1.67
C GLY A 59 -19.03 5.84 0.44
N GLY A 60 -19.72 6.71 -0.27
CA GLY A 60 -19.18 7.40 -1.46
C GLY A 60 -20.28 7.94 -2.37
N ILE A 61 -19.88 8.61 -3.43
CA ILE A 61 -20.77 9.10 -4.48
C ILE A 61 -20.94 7.98 -5.50
N ILE A 62 -22.20 7.62 -5.81
CA ILE A 62 -22.51 6.61 -6.82
C ILE A 62 -22.22 7.21 -8.20
N ASP A 63 -21.35 6.55 -8.96
CA ASP A 63 -21.08 6.86 -10.37
C ASP A 63 -22.06 6.10 -11.27
N GLN A 64 -22.20 4.78 -11.08
CA GLN A 64 -23.07 3.95 -11.90
C GLN A 64 -23.76 2.85 -11.09
N ILE A 65 -25.02 2.57 -11.44
CA ILE A 65 -25.77 1.40 -10.97
C ILE A 65 -25.87 0.43 -12.14
N LEU A 66 -25.26 -0.76 -12.00
CA LEU A 66 -25.12 -1.72 -13.09
C LEU A 66 -26.25 -2.73 -13.18
N VAL A 67 -27.12 -2.79 -12.18
CA VAL A 67 -28.22 -3.77 -12.06
C VAL A 67 -29.57 -3.07 -11.85
N LYS A 68 -30.65 -3.76 -12.17
CA LYS A 68 -32.03 -3.31 -11.98
C LYS A 68 -32.70 -4.10 -10.86
N GLU A 69 -33.75 -3.53 -10.31
CA GLU A 69 -34.62 -4.25 -9.36
C GLU A 69 -35.13 -5.57 -9.97
N SER A 70 -35.08 -6.64 -9.20
CA SER A 70 -35.50 -7.99 -9.60
C SER A 70 -34.61 -8.64 -10.69
N GLU A 71 -33.40 -8.16 -10.89
CA GLU A 71 -32.41 -8.77 -11.78
C GLU A 71 -31.67 -9.88 -11.05
N ILE A 72 -31.45 -11.02 -11.74
CA ILE A 72 -30.66 -12.13 -11.20
C ILE A 72 -29.19 -11.78 -11.26
N VAL A 73 -28.53 -11.79 -10.11
CA VAL A 73 -27.10 -11.50 -9.97
C VAL A 73 -26.32 -12.72 -9.50
N LYS A 74 -25.09 -12.84 -9.95
CA LYS A 74 -24.15 -13.88 -9.51
C LYS A 74 -23.23 -13.34 -8.43
N LYS A 75 -22.73 -14.24 -7.61
CA LYS A 75 -21.67 -13.92 -6.65
C LYS A 75 -20.51 -13.20 -7.35
N ASP A 76 -19.95 -12.18 -6.69
CA ASP A 76 -18.87 -11.32 -7.16
C ASP A 76 -19.22 -10.45 -8.40
N GLN A 77 -20.49 -10.45 -8.85
CA GLN A 77 -20.95 -9.55 -9.91
C GLN A 77 -21.02 -8.11 -9.38
N PRO A 78 -20.46 -7.12 -10.09
CA PRO A 78 -20.54 -5.72 -9.69
C PRO A 78 -21.98 -5.21 -9.79
N LEU A 79 -22.46 -4.59 -8.71
CA LEU A 79 -23.81 -4.03 -8.57
C LEU A 79 -23.81 -2.52 -8.73
N ILE A 80 -22.89 -1.86 -8.04
CA ILE A 80 -22.77 -0.41 -7.98
C ILE A 80 -21.28 -0.04 -8.09
N VAL A 81 -20.96 0.97 -8.85
CA VAL A 81 -19.64 1.59 -8.93
C VAL A 81 -19.72 2.96 -8.29
N LEU A 82 -18.82 3.20 -7.34
CA LEU A 82 -18.66 4.52 -6.71
C LEU A 82 -17.63 5.34 -7.50
N ALA A 83 -17.74 6.67 -7.41
CA ALA A 83 -16.79 7.57 -8.05
C ALA A 83 -15.38 7.41 -7.43
N ALA A 84 -14.46 6.86 -8.21
CA ALA A 84 -13.10 6.52 -7.77
C ALA A 84 -12.08 7.64 -7.98
N THR A 85 -12.44 8.76 -8.62
CA THR A 85 -11.53 9.82 -9.06
C THR A 85 -10.61 10.37 -7.97
N ALA A 86 -11.11 10.56 -6.76
CA ALA A 86 -10.27 11.03 -5.64
C ALA A 86 -9.25 9.96 -5.22
N SER A 87 -9.67 8.71 -5.11
CA SER A 87 -8.80 7.60 -4.71
C SER A 87 -7.75 7.24 -5.77
N GLU A 88 -8.06 7.39 -7.06
CA GLU A 88 -7.10 7.21 -8.16
C GLU A 88 -6.00 8.28 -8.10
N VAL A 89 -6.35 9.54 -7.89
CA VAL A 89 -5.38 10.64 -7.77
C VAL A 89 -4.46 10.43 -6.56
N GLU A 90 -4.99 9.99 -5.43
CA GLU A 90 -4.20 9.68 -4.23
C GLU A 90 -3.23 8.52 -4.46
N VAL A 91 -3.65 7.46 -5.15
CA VAL A 91 -2.78 6.34 -5.53
C VAL A 91 -1.66 6.81 -6.45
N ASP A 92 -1.96 7.63 -7.46
CA ASP A 92 -0.97 8.17 -8.38
C ASP A 92 0.03 9.09 -7.66
N GLU A 93 -0.42 9.93 -6.73
CA GLU A 93 0.44 10.79 -5.93
C GLU A 93 1.43 9.99 -5.09
N VAL A 94 0.94 8.97 -4.37
CA VAL A 94 1.81 8.09 -3.56
C VAL A 94 2.75 7.28 -4.47
N GLN A 95 2.32 6.86 -5.66
CA GLN A 95 3.20 6.18 -6.62
C GLN A 95 4.35 7.09 -7.08
N VAL A 96 4.10 8.38 -7.33
CA VAL A 96 5.16 9.35 -7.66
C VAL A 96 6.16 9.50 -6.51
N GLN A 97 5.68 9.51 -5.26
CA GLN A 97 6.56 9.56 -4.08
C GLN A 97 7.41 8.29 -3.95
N ILE A 98 6.84 7.11 -4.19
CA ILE A 98 7.57 5.83 -4.22
C ILE A 98 8.65 5.88 -5.29
N ASP A 99 8.32 6.26 -6.52
CA ASP A 99 9.27 6.36 -7.63
C ASP A 99 10.42 7.33 -7.28
N SER A 100 10.12 8.44 -6.62
CA SER A 100 11.12 9.41 -6.16
C SER A 100 12.08 8.79 -5.12
N GLN A 101 11.56 8.02 -4.14
CA GLN A 101 12.41 7.36 -3.14
C GLN A 101 13.24 6.22 -3.76
N VAL A 102 12.70 5.49 -4.73
CA VAL A 102 13.47 4.47 -5.47
C VAL A 102 14.61 5.11 -6.25
N ILE A 103 14.36 6.18 -6.99
CA ILE A 103 15.38 6.93 -7.73
C ILE A 103 16.47 7.45 -6.80
N LYS A 104 16.07 8.02 -5.62
CA LYS A 104 17.00 8.47 -4.58
C LYS A 104 17.85 7.33 -4.04
N SER A 105 17.26 6.16 -3.78
CA SER A 105 17.98 4.98 -3.27
C SER A 105 19.03 4.49 -4.25
N ILE A 106 18.69 4.40 -5.55
CA ILE A 106 19.62 3.99 -6.61
C ILE A 106 20.81 4.95 -6.69
N ARG A 107 20.56 6.26 -6.62
CA ARG A 107 21.63 7.26 -6.60
C ARG A 107 22.56 7.08 -5.40
N LEU A 108 21.99 6.90 -4.20
CA LEU A 108 22.77 6.74 -2.97
C LEU A 108 23.57 5.44 -2.96
N GLU A 109 23.01 4.35 -3.51
CA GLU A 109 23.75 3.10 -3.69
C GLU A 109 24.94 3.27 -4.64
N ALA A 110 24.78 4.06 -5.70
CA ALA A 110 25.90 4.39 -6.59
C ALA A 110 26.98 5.21 -5.88
N GLU A 111 26.64 6.20 -5.04
CA GLU A 111 27.57 6.95 -4.23
C GLU A 111 28.33 6.08 -3.23
N ILE A 112 27.63 5.15 -2.54
CA ILE A 112 28.23 4.23 -1.55
C ILE A 112 29.20 3.25 -2.20
N ASN A 113 28.84 2.71 -3.37
CA ASN A 113 29.62 1.71 -4.07
C ASN A 113 30.67 2.31 -5.02
N SER A 114 30.78 3.64 -5.08
CA SER A 114 31.69 4.37 -5.95
C SER A 114 31.53 4.01 -7.43
N PHE A 115 30.28 3.85 -7.89
CA PHE A 115 29.97 3.66 -9.30
C PHE A 115 30.14 4.99 -10.07
N ASP A 116 30.60 4.90 -11.29
CA ASP A 116 30.78 6.09 -12.14
C ASP A 116 29.45 6.77 -12.47
N ILE A 117 28.38 5.98 -12.65
CA ILE A 117 27.05 6.47 -13.02
C ILE A 117 25.98 5.56 -12.38
N PRO A 118 24.92 6.12 -11.76
CA PRO A 118 23.77 5.33 -11.30
C PRO A 118 22.98 4.80 -12.50
N ILE A 119 22.58 3.53 -12.45
CA ILE A 119 21.80 2.87 -13.50
C ILE A 119 20.34 2.82 -13.05
N PHE A 120 19.47 3.58 -13.72
CA PHE A 120 18.04 3.61 -13.44
C PHE A 120 17.29 2.62 -14.34
N PRO A 121 16.23 1.94 -13.83
CA PRO A 121 15.35 1.09 -14.65
C PRO A 121 14.66 1.87 -15.78
N ASP A 122 14.47 1.23 -16.95
CA ASP A 122 13.89 1.85 -18.14
C ASP A 122 12.48 2.44 -17.91
N ASN A 123 11.66 1.79 -17.08
CA ASN A 123 10.34 2.31 -16.74
C ASN A 123 10.42 3.66 -16.03
N LEU A 124 11.34 3.84 -15.08
CA LEU A 124 11.53 5.12 -14.38
C LEU A 124 12.12 6.19 -15.31
N VAL A 125 13.03 5.80 -16.20
CA VAL A 125 13.60 6.73 -17.20
C VAL A 125 12.51 7.26 -18.14
N ASN A 126 11.58 6.42 -18.56
CA ASN A 126 10.51 6.81 -19.48
C ASN A 126 9.38 7.59 -18.78
N GLU A 127 8.92 7.12 -17.64
CA GLU A 127 7.75 7.69 -16.96
C GLU A 127 8.09 8.87 -16.04
N ARG A 128 9.32 8.89 -15.49
CA ARG A 128 9.78 9.88 -14.50
C ARG A 128 11.08 10.57 -14.92
N SER A 129 11.25 10.84 -16.20
CA SER A 129 12.48 11.43 -16.76
C SER A 129 12.95 12.67 -16.03
N ALA A 130 12.06 13.55 -15.61
CA ALA A 130 12.41 14.77 -14.86
C ALA A 130 13.04 14.45 -13.49
N LEU A 131 12.52 13.47 -12.75
CA LEU A 131 13.07 13.03 -11.46
C LEU A 131 14.41 12.34 -11.65
N VAL A 132 14.55 11.48 -12.65
CA VAL A 132 15.80 10.80 -12.99
C VAL A 132 16.89 11.82 -13.35
N ASN A 133 16.59 12.80 -14.22
CA ASN A 133 17.55 13.83 -14.62
C ASN A 133 17.99 14.67 -13.43
N LYS A 134 17.06 15.10 -12.59
CA LYS A 134 17.40 15.86 -11.37
C LYS A 134 18.27 15.05 -10.39
N SER A 135 17.99 13.75 -10.26
CA SER A 135 18.79 12.86 -9.42
C SER A 135 20.20 12.66 -10.00
N MET A 136 20.33 12.56 -11.33
CA MET A 136 21.61 12.47 -12.03
C MET A 136 22.43 13.75 -11.86
N GLU A 137 21.82 14.92 -12.04
CA GLU A 137 22.49 16.21 -11.79
C GLU A 137 23.01 16.33 -10.36
N LEU A 138 22.20 15.91 -9.39
CA LEU A 138 22.61 15.91 -7.99
C LEU A 138 23.76 14.93 -7.74
N PHE A 139 23.73 13.73 -8.33
CA PHE A 139 24.84 12.77 -8.26
C PHE A 139 26.13 13.37 -8.78
N ILE A 140 26.13 13.92 -9.98
CA ILE A 140 27.30 14.55 -10.62
C ILE A 140 27.83 15.72 -9.75
N SER A 141 26.94 16.56 -9.23
CA SER A 141 27.32 17.67 -8.37
C SER A 141 28.01 17.22 -7.08
N ARG A 142 27.44 16.19 -6.40
CA ARG A 142 28.01 15.64 -5.16
C ARG A 142 29.34 14.92 -5.42
N GLN A 143 29.42 14.17 -6.53
CA GLN A 143 30.64 13.49 -6.94
C GLN A 143 31.77 14.50 -7.23
N ASN A 144 31.49 15.56 -8.00
CA ASN A 144 32.46 16.61 -8.30
C ASN A 144 32.95 17.33 -7.04
N ALA A 145 32.05 17.62 -6.09
CA ALA A 145 32.42 18.23 -4.82
C ALA A 145 33.35 17.31 -4.01
N PHE A 146 32.97 16.05 -3.86
CA PHE A 146 33.77 15.05 -3.15
C PHE A 146 35.16 14.84 -3.78
N GLU A 147 35.23 14.73 -5.12
CA GLU A 147 36.51 14.62 -5.83
C GLU A 147 37.35 15.89 -5.68
N GLY A 148 36.72 17.07 -5.66
CA GLY A 148 37.37 18.34 -5.40
C GLY A 148 38.07 18.37 -4.02
N ASP A 149 37.30 17.96 -2.97
CA ASP A 149 37.84 17.91 -1.60
C ASP A 149 38.99 16.91 -1.48
N LEU A 150 38.88 15.74 -2.10
CA LEU A 150 39.97 14.74 -2.12
C LEU A 150 41.21 15.26 -2.83
N LYS A 151 41.06 15.96 -3.95
CA LYS A 151 42.16 16.51 -4.72
C LYS A 151 42.88 17.64 -3.96
N GLU A 152 42.13 18.50 -3.24
CA GLU A 152 42.71 19.50 -2.37
C GLU A 152 43.59 18.86 -1.28
N LEU A 153 43.05 17.87 -0.58
CA LEU A 153 43.78 17.14 0.47
C LEU A 153 44.99 16.40 -0.09
N GLU A 154 44.89 15.85 -1.30
CA GLU A 154 46.01 15.19 -1.97
C GLU A 154 47.15 16.15 -2.26
N ALA A 155 46.85 17.39 -2.68
CA ALA A 155 47.85 18.44 -2.88
C ALA A 155 48.56 18.81 -1.54
N VAL A 156 47.82 18.86 -0.43
CA VAL A 156 48.38 19.11 0.92
C VAL A 156 49.27 17.93 1.35
N ILE A 157 48.86 16.69 1.10
CA ILE A 157 49.65 15.49 1.42
C ILE A 157 50.98 15.51 0.65
N VAL A 158 50.94 15.82 -0.65
CA VAL A 158 52.14 15.93 -1.49
C VAL A 158 53.09 17.03 -0.98
N GLN A 159 52.53 18.16 -0.54
CA GLN A 159 53.33 19.26 0.05
C GLN A 159 54.00 18.78 1.37
N HIS A 160 53.28 18.14 2.28
CA HIS A 160 53.84 17.65 3.53
C HIS A 160 54.85 16.52 3.29
N GLN A 161 54.61 15.64 2.32
CA GLN A 161 55.60 14.61 1.92
C GLN A 161 56.89 15.20 1.41
N THR A 162 56.80 16.23 0.55
CA THR A 162 57.97 16.98 0.06
C THR A 162 58.74 17.62 1.20
N SER A 163 58.05 18.24 2.16
CA SER A 163 58.67 18.85 3.34
C SER A 163 59.36 17.77 4.22
N LEU A 164 58.76 16.65 4.40
CA LEU A 164 59.27 15.52 5.14
C LEU A 164 60.58 14.99 4.48
N ASP A 165 60.59 14.82 3.15
CA ASP A 165 61.77 14.36 2.42
C ASP A 165 62.95 15.29 2.52
N ILE A 166 62.70 16.64 2.56
CA ILE A 166 63.75 17.64 2.79
C ILE A 166 64.31 17.53 4.21
N LEU A 167 63.43 17.40 5.22
CA LEU A 167 63.83 17.27 6.62
C LEU A 167 64.60 15.98 6.91
N ILE A 168 64.25 14.85 6.26
CA ILE A 168 65.01 13.60 6.35
C ILE A 168 66.45 13.81 5.93
N ARG A 169 66.68 14.46 4.77
CA ARG A 169 68.03 14.78 4.28
C ARG A 169 68.77 15.71 5.20
N GLN A 170 68.03 16.71 5.81
CA GLN A 170 68.63 17.65 6.73
C GLN A 170 69.04 16.98 8.04
N VAL A 171 68.28 15.98 8.54
CA VAL A 171 68.67 15.19 9.70
C VAL A 171 69.90 14.35 9.38
N GLU A 172 69.95 13.66 8.21
CA GLU A 172 71.12 12.88 7.78
C GLU A 172 72.40 13.74 7.73
N MET A 173 72.34 14.94 7.11
CA MET A 173 73.45 15.90 7.07
C MET A 173 73.84 16.41 8.47
N SER A 174 72.85 16.64 9.33
CA SER A 174 73.13 17.15 10.70
C SER A 174 73.74 16.07 11.58
N GLU A 175 73.41 14.77 11.36
CA GLU A 175 74.01 13.63 12.03
C GLU A 175 75.52 13.52 11.69
N GLU A 176 75.85 13.62 10.38
CA GLU A 176 77.25 13.64 9.94
C GLU A 176 78.07 14.81 10.54
N LEU A 177 77.47 16.01 10.58
CA LEU A 177 78.13 17.21 11.17
C LEU A 177 78.27 17.08 12.69
N LEU A 178 77.38 16.41 13.37
CA LEU A 178 77.48 16.14 14.81
C LEU A 178 78.63 15.16 15.09
N GLU A 179 78.76 14.09 14.31
CA GLU A 179 79.88 13.12 14.41
C GLU A 179 81.21 13.83 14.19
N GLN A 180 81.28 14.74 13.23
CA GLN A 180 82.46 15.55 12.97
C GLN A 180 82.69 16.68 14.02
N LYS A 181 81.78 16.84 15.02
CA LYS A 181 81.81 17.84 16.08
C LYS A 181 81.74 19.28 15.56
N VAL A 182 81.14 19.46 14.37
CA VAL A 182 80.93 20.78 13.75
C VAL A 182 79.71 21.48 14.35
N ILE A 183 78.68 20.69 14.69
CA ILE A 183 77.46 21.20 15.39
C ILE A 183 77.35 20.58 16.79
N ASN A 184 76.57 21.21 17.65
CA ASN A 184 76.26 20.67 18.97
C ASN A 184 74.98 19.79 18.94
N GLU A 185 74.84 18.96 19.95
CA GLU A 185 73.69 18.03 20.09
C GLU A 185 72.33 18.80 20.08
N TYR A 186 72.28 19.98 20.66
CA TYR A 186 71.07 20.79 20.67
C TYR A 186 70.57 21.17 19.24
N ALA A 187 71.49 21.53 18.35
CA ALA A 187 71.19 21.80 16.94
C ALA A 187 70.64 20.59 16.22
N TYR A 188 71.19 19.42 16.41
CA TYR A 188 70.71 18.14 15.85
C TYR A 188 69.30 17.83 16.38
N LEU A 189 69.09 17.92 17.71
CA LEU A 189 67.80 17.65 18.31
C LEU A 189 66.70 18.59 17.83
N ASN A 190 66.99 19.84 17.47
CA ASN A 190 66.02 20.75 16.87
C ASN A 190 65.59 20.28 15.49
N VAL A 191 66.47 19.85 14.61
CA VAL A 191 66.13 19.33 13.30
C VAL A 191 65.30 18.04 13.42
N LEU A 192 65.68 17.15 14.36
CA LEU A 192 64.96 15.93 14.64
C LEU A 192 63.52 16.25 15.14
N LYS A 193 63.34 17.27 15.97
CA LYS A 193 62.00 17.75 16.39
C LYS A 193 61.18 18.22 15.21
N GLU A 194 61.79 18.97 14.28
CA GLU A 194 61.12 19.48 13.08
C GLU A 194 60.69 18.29 12.17
N LEU A 195 61.52 17.28 12.00
CA LEU A 195 61.21 16.05 11.28
C LEU A 195 59.98 15.36 11.89
N ASN A 196 59.96 15.15 13.21
CA ASN A 196 58.85 14.51 13.89
C ASN A 196 57.53 15.35 13.75
N THR A 197 57.65 16.67 13.79
CA THR A 197 56.50 17.56 13.56
C THR A 197 55.98 17.46 12.13
N ALA A 198 56.85 17.41 11.12
CA ALA A 198 56.48 17.24 9.73
C ALA A 198 55.82 15.87 9.46
N LYS A 199 56.35 14.82 10.09
CA LYS A 199 55.75 13.47 10.04
C LYS A 199 54.33 13.44 10.61
N GLY A 200 54.10 14.07 11.78
CA GLY A 200 52.76 14.20 12.36
C GLY A 200 51.80 14.94 11.49
N LYS A 201 52.24 16.03 10.81
CA LYS A 201 51.42 16.80 9.87
C LYS A 201 51.02 15.98 8.63
N LEU A 202 51.91 15.17 8.11
CA LEU A 202 51.63 14.28 7.00
C LEU A 202 50.56 13.23 7.41
N GLU A 203 50.78 12.60 8.55
CA GLU A 203 49.87 11.59 9.11
C GLU A 203 48.45 12.19 9.32
N GLU A 204 48.34 13.36 9.94
CA GLU A 204 47.09 14.14 10.11
C GLU A 204 46.39 14.41 8.77
N SER A 205 47.15 14.79 7.73
CA SER A 205 46.55 15.06 6.41
C SER A 205 46.03 13.78 5.73
N VAL A 206 46.72 12.64 5.90
CA VAL A 206 46.29 11.34 5.38
C VAL A 206 45.02 10.89 6.10
N GLU A 207 44.98 11.00 7.44
CA GLU A 207 43.77 10.67 8.22
C GLU A 207 42.61 11.57 7.84
N LYS A 208 42.83 12.87 7.61
CA LYS A 208 41.79 13.81 7.17
C LYS A 208 41.21 13.42 5.81
N LYS A 209 42.04 12.97 4.85
CA LYS A 209 41.60 12.49 3.55
C LYS A 209 40.69 11.24 3.72
N GLU A 210 41.08 10.32 4.58
CA GLU A 210 40.30 9.11 4.86
C GLU A 210 38.97 9.44 5.57
N ASN A 211 38.98 10.39 6.50
CA ASN A 211 37.78 10.84 7.19
C ASN A 211 36.78 11.47 6.22
N VAL A 212 37.21 12.33 5.28
CA VAL A 212 36.34 12.90 4.25
C VAL A 212 35.68 11.80 3.40
N ARG A 213 36.43 10.76 3.03
CA ARG A 213 35.87 9.61 2.31
C ARG A 213 34.84 8.84 3.14
N ASN A 214 35.18 8.56 4.39
CA ASN A 214 34.29 7.84 5.31
C ASN A 214 33.01 8.64 5.58
N ASP A 215 33.11 9.94 5.78
CA ASP A 215 31.99 10.83 6.01
C ASP A 215 31.05 10.88 4.80
N PHE A 216 31.59 10.96 3.58
CA PHE A 216 30.79 10.94 2.36
C PHE A 216 29.97 9.63 2.27
N VAL A 217 30.61 8.48 2.44
CA VAL A 217 29.96 7.17 2.39
C VAL A 217 28.95 7.02 3.54
N GLN A 218 29.30 7.45 4.75
CA GLN A 218 28.44 7.33 5.92
C GLN A 218 27.18 8.22 5.77
N ASN A 219 27.34 9.42 5.26
CA ASN A 219 26.21 10.31 4.97
C ASN A 219 25.28 9.70 3.92
N ALA A 220 25.85 9.15 2.84
CA ALA A 220 25.05 8.45 1.82
C ALA A 220 24.31 7.22 2.40
N ARG A 221 24.94 6.45 3.30
CA ARG A 221 24.29 5.31 4.00
C ARG A 221 23.14 5.77 4.90
N ASN A 222 23.34 6.85 5.65
CA ASN A 222 22.30 7.39 6.53
C ASN A 222 21.10 7.88 5.70
N GLU A 223 21.35 8.60 4.59
CA GLU A 223 20.30 9.04 3.68
C GLU A 223 19.57 7.86 3.03
N LEU A 224 20.31 6.79 2.66
CA LEU A 224 19.74 5.56 2.09
C LEU A 224 18.82 4.85 3.09
N GLN A 225 19.24 4.74 4.35
CA GLN A 225 18.41 4.15 5.40
C GLN A 225 17.10 4.91 5.59
N VAL A 226 17.15 6.24 5.57
CA VAL A 226 15.94 7.07 5.63
C VAL A 226 15.06 6.82 4.41
N ALA A 227 15.62 6.84 3.19
CA ALA A 227 14.86 6.61 1.96
C ALA A 227 14.20 5.22 1.94
N GLN A 228 14.89 4.18 2.42
CA GLN A 228 14.34 2.81 2.51
C GLN A 228 13.20 2.71 3.54
N ARG A 229 13.31 3.40 4.68
CA ARG A 229 12.22 3.46 5.66
C ARG A 229 11.00 4.16 5.06
N ASP A 230 11.19 5.33 4.46
CA ASP A 230 10.12 6.11 3.84
C ASP A 230 9.46 5.32 2.69
N LEU A 231 10.25 4.56 1.91
CA LEU A 231 9.76 3.66 0.88
C LEU A 231 8.89 2.54 1.46
N SER A 232 9.27 1.97 2.59
CA SER A 232 8.48 0.95 3.27
C SER A 232 7.13 1.49 3.74
N GLU A 233 7.11 2.69 4.33
CA GLU A 233 5.90 3.37 4.78
C GLU A 233 4.96 3.71 3.61
N LEU A 234 5.52 4.24 2.51
CA LEU A 234 4.76 4.54 1.30
C LEU A 234 4.18 3.27 0.64
N ASN A 235 4.91 2.15 0.67
CA ASN A 235 4.41 0.88 0.15
C ASN A 235 3.22 0.33 0.96
N GLU A 236 3.21 0.51 2.29
CA GLU A 236 2.03 0.15 3.09
C GLU A 236 0.85 1.11 2.81
N THR A 237 1.13 2.40 2.63
CA THR A 237 0.13 3.41 2.29
C THR A 237 -0.52 3.11 0.94
N ILE A 238 0.27 2.85 -0.11
CA ILE A 238 -0.28 2.57 -1.45
C ILE A 238 -1.08 1.26 -1.47
N LYS A 239 -0.70 0.29 -0.66
CA LYS A 239 -1.45 -0.95 -0.51
C LYS A 239 -2.84 -0.70 0.10
N ALA A 240 -2.90 0.12 1.15
CA ALA A 240 -4.18 0.52 1.76
C ALA A 240 -5.06 1.33 0.78
N LEU A 241 -4.47 2.28 0.04
CA LEU A 241 -5.19 3.07 -0.96
C LEU A 241 -5.70 2.20 -2.13
N LYS A 242 -4.90 1.25 -2.62
CA LYS A 242 -5.34 0.30 -3.66
C LYS A 242 -6.44 -0.63 -3.17
N ASP A 243 -6.42 -1.02 -1.89
CA ASP A 243 -7.49 -1.80 -1.30
C ASP A 243 -8.79 -0.98 -1.21
N ASN A 244 -8.71 0.29 -0.83
CA ASN A 244 -9.85 1.22 -0.84
C ASN A 244 -10.38 1.43 -2.27
N LEU A 245 -9.49 1.61 -3.25
CA LEU A 245 -9.87 1.73 -4.66
C LEU A 245 -10.60 0.48 -5.17
N ASN A 246 -10.13 -0.72 -4.81
CA ASN A 246 -10.80 -1.98 -5.17
C ASN A 246 -12.21 -2.10 -4.54
N ARG A 247 -12.44 -1.47 -3.39
CA ARG A 247 -13.76 -1.45 -2.73
C ARG A 247 -14.73 -0.47 -3.36
N THR A 248 -14.33 0.42 -4.26
CA THR A 248 -15.26 1.31 -4.96
C THR A 248 -16.26 0.55 -5.84
N SER A 249 -15.97 -0.71 -6.21
CA SER A 249 -16.92 -1.63 -6.82
C SER A 249 -17.62 -2.46 -5.75
N ILE A 250 -18.91 -2.24 -5.57
CA ILE A 250 -19.76 -2.99 -4.65
C ILE A 250 -20.28 -4.23 -5.38
N ASN A 251 -19.82 -5.41 -4.97
CA ASN A 251 -20.14 -6.68 -5.61
C ASN A 251 -21.17 -7.48 -4.80
N ALA A 252 -21.91 -8.35 -5.48
CA ALA A 252 -22.84 -9.28 -4.84
C ALA A 252 -22.09 -10.31 -3.99
N PRO A 253 -22.40 -10.49 -2.69
CA PRO A 253 -21.74 -11.46 -1.82
C PRO A 253 -22.16 -12.92 -2.11
N VAL A 254 -23.32 -13.11 -2.70
CA VAL A 254 -23.94 -14.40 -3.04
C VAL A 254 -24.78 -14.26 -4.31
N ASP A 255 -25.13 -15.41 -4.90
CA ASP A 255 -26.13 -15.44 -5.97
C ASP A 255 -27.50 -15.04 -5.41
N GLY A 256 -28.26 -14.22 -6.15
CA GLY A 256 -29.54 -13.71 -5.68
C GLY A 256 -30.34 -12.95 -6.75
N ILE A 257 -31.44 -12.35 -6.31
CA ILE A 257 -32.29 -11.46 -7.12
C ILE A 257 -32.37 -10.11 -6.42
#